data_831e2331177531726f78fab701ff810d
#
_entry.id   831e2331177531726f78fab701ff810d
#
_cell.length_a   1.000
_cell.length_b   1.000
_cell.length_c   1.000
_cell.angle_alpha   90.00
_cell.angle_beta   90.00
_cell.angle_gamma   90.00
#
_symmetry.space_group_name_H-M   'P 1'
#
loop_
_entity.id
_entity.type
_entity.pdbx_description
1 polymer ?
#
loop_
_entity_poly.entity_id
_entity_poly.type
_entity_poly.pdbx_seq_one_letter_code
_entity_poly.pdbx_strand_id
1 'polypeptide(L)'
;PAAVPPSRALRDGREYERLNLAEHFLLADQPPKDVPARFVVLGQVRQGRRAKAAGLALLSRVAVVCCLADAVSCCFLADLGQAPEGQWLEVYGRLEPLTDPKLAKSPPPGPEASVSACNERYRIVVEAAEPVAPPEMPYIFEFRDREPFAW
;
A
#
# COMPACT_ATOMS: atom_id res chain seq x y z
N PRO A 1 -18.95 -13.56 -9.76
CA PRO A 1 -18.27 -12.63 -8.87
C PRO A 1 -16.97 -13.23 -8.34
N ALA A 2 -15.92 -12.44 -8.31
CA ALA A 2 -14.66 -12.89 -7.74
C ALA A 2 -14.88 -13.25 -6.25
N ALA A 3 -14.30 -14.37 -5.83
CA ALA A 3 -14.37 -14.77 -4.44
C ALA A 3 -13.65 -13.73 -3.58
N VAL A 4 -14.29 -13.34 -2.48
CA VAL A 4 -13.67 -12.44 -1.51
C VAL A 4 -12.47 -13.15 -0.89
N PRO A 5 -11.26 -12.57 -0.92
CA PRO A 5 -10.13 -13.19 -0.29
C PRO A 5 -10.32 -13.26 1.23
N PRO A 6 -9.78 -14.29 1.89
CA PRO A 6 -9.91 -14.40 3.34
C PRO A 6 -9.25 -13.23 4.06
N SER A 7 -9.80 -12.84 5.21
CA SER A 7 -9.29 -11.75 6.03
C SER A 7 -7.89 -11.98 6.58
N ARG A 8 -7.43 -13.23 6.56
CA ARG A 8 -6.10 -13.63 7.01
C ARG A 8 -5.45 -14.55 5.99
N ALA A 9 -4.14 -14.40 5.83
CA ALA A 9 -3.33 -15.24 4.97
C ALA A 9 -2.24 -15.90 5.80
N LEU A 10 -1.97 -17.17 5.50
CA LEU A 10 -0.85 -17.90 6.10
C LEU A 10 0.25 -18.03 5.06
N ARG A 11 1.48 -17.67 5.44
CA ARG A 11 2.64 -17.79 4.58
C ARG A 11 3.88 -18.11 5.41
N ASP A 12 4.60 -19.16 5.02
CA ASP A 12 5.83 -19.61 5.69
C ASP A 12 5.66 -19.78 7.23
N GLY A 13 4.49 -20.30 7.65
CA GLY A 13 4.17 -20.49 9.06
C GLY A 13 3.78 -19.22 9.81
N ARG A 14 3.67 -18.07 9.13
CA ARG A 14 3.28 -16.78 9.70
C ARG A 14 1.90 -16.37 9.24
N GLU A 15 1.15 -15.76 10.16
CA GLU A 15 -0.18 -15.24 9.89
C GLU A 15 -0.10 -13.75 9.58
N TYR A 16 -0.74 -13.34 8.48
CA TYR A 16 -0.83 -11.96 8.01
C TYR A 16 -2.29 -11.53 7.97
N GLU A 17 -2.58 -10.36 8.49
CA GLU A 17 -3.90 -9.76 8.39
C GLU A 17 -4.04 -9.04 7.05
N ARG A 18 -5.13 -9.32 6.33
CA ARG A 18 -5.40 -8.72 5.03
C ARG A 18 -6.04 -7.36 5.20
N LEU A 19 -5.40 -6.33 4.67
CA LEU A 19 -5.87 -4.95 4.71
C LEU A 19 -5.79 -4.35 3.31
N ASN A 20 -6.69 -3.43 2.98
CA ASN A 20 -6.42 -2.59 1.83
C ASN A 20 -5.41 -1.49 2.21
N LEU A 21 -4.68 -0.99 1.21
CA LEU A 21 -3.57 -0.07 1.45
C LEU A 21 -4.03 1.28 2.02
N ALA A 22 -5.20 1.77 1.63
CA ALA A 22 -5.74 3.02 2.15
C ALA A 22 -6.12 2.89 3.63
N GLU A 23 -6.76 1.79 4.01
CA GLU A 23 -7.06 1.47 5.41
C GLU A 23 -5.78 1.39 6.24
N HIS A 24 -4.78 0.68 5.73
CA HIS A 24 -3.48 0.57 6.38
C HIS A 24 -2.79 1.94 6.54
N PHE A 25 -2.90 2.79 5.52
CA PHE A 25 -2.38 4.16 5.56
C PHE A 25 -3.02 4.98 6.68
N LEU A 26 -4.33 4.85 6.87
CA LEU A 26 -5.05 5.52 7.95
C LEU A 26 -4.68 4.95 9.33
N LEU A 27 -4.58 3.63 9.46
CA LEU A 27 -4.19 2.98 10.71
C LEU A 27 -2.77 3.37 11.15
N ALA A 28 -1.88 3.59 10.22
CA ALA A 28 -0.49 3.96 10.54
C ALA A 28 -0.36 5.36 11.15
N ASP A 29 -1.40 6.19 11.09
CA ASP A 29 -1.47 7.46 11.80
C ASP A 29 -2.01 7.32 13.22
N GLN A 30 -2.51 6.12 13.59
CA GLN A 30 -3.02 5.81 14.91
C GLN A 30 -1.88 5.30 15.82
N PRO A 31 -2.12 5.15 17.13
CA PRO A 31 -1.15 4.50 18.02
C PRO A 31 -0.74 3.11 17.50
N PRO A 32 0.53 2.72 17.68
CA PRO A 32 1.05 1.45 17.14
C PRO A 32 0.26 0.20 17.50
N LYS A 33 -0.48 0.21 18.60
CA LYS A 33 -1.33 -0.91 19.03
C LYS A 33 -2.47 -1.24 18.06
N ASP A 34 -2.85 -0.27 17.22
CA ASP A 34 -3.96 -0.43 16.27
C ASP A 34 -3.48 -0.98 14.91
N VAL A 35 -2.18 -1.11 14.74
CA VAL A 35 -1.58 -1.64 13.52
C VAL A 35 -1.27 -3.12 13.72
N PRO A 36 -1.74 -4.03 12.82
CA PRO A 36 -1.38 -5.44 12.91
C PRO A 36 0.13 -5.65 12.87
N ALA A 37 0.62 -6.63 13.65
CA ALA A 37 2.05 -6.97 13.69
C ALA A 37 2.56 -7.41 12.30
N ARG A 38 1.74 -8.13 11.54
CA ARG A 38 1.98 -8.52 10.16
C ARG A 38 0.72 -8.36 9.33
N PHE A 39 0.89 -7.91 8.11
CA PHE A 39 -0.22 -7.64 7.20
C PHE A 39 0.14 -8.03 5.77
N VAL A 40 -0.87 -8.19 4.94
CA VAL A 40 -0.75 -8.31 3.49
C VAL A 40 -1.58 -7.23 2.83
N VAL A 41 -0.98 -6.52 1.89
CA VAL A 41 -1.62 -5.45 1.13
C VAL A 41 -1.37 -5.62 -0.37
N LEU A 42 -2.31 -5.16 -1.17
CA LEU A 42 -2.19 -5.10 -2.63
C LEU A 42 -1.89 -3.66 -3.03
N GLY A 43 -0.87 -3.46 -3.83
CA GLY A 43 -0.50 -2.13 -4.32
C GLY A 43 0.27 -2.17 -5.62
N GLN A 44 0.43 -1.00 -6.19
CA GLN A 44 1.17 -0.78 -7.42
C GLN A 44 2.51 -0.11 -7.11
N VAL A 45 3.58 -0.63 -7.70
CA VAL A 45 4.93 -0.08 -7.53
C VAL A 45 5.05 1.24 -8.28
N ARG A 46 5.55 2.26 -7.57
CA ARG A 46 5.93 3.54 -8.14
C ARG A 46 7.36 3.85 -7.75
N GLN A 47 8.13 4.32 -8.72
CA GLN A 47 9.52 4.70 -8.48
C GLN A 47 9.62 6.17 -8.09
N GLY A 48 10.34 6.44 -7.00
CA GLY A 48 10.72 7.78 -6.62
C GLY A 48 12.25 7.90 -6.66
N ARG A 49 12.77 8.99 -7.16
CA ARG A 49 14.23 9.16 -7.30
C ARG A 49 14.98 8.95 -5.99
N ARG A 50 14.53 9.59 -4.92
CA ARG A 50 15.16 9.49 -3.60
C ARG A 50 14.97 8.10 -2.99
N ALA A 51 13.78 7.55 -3.10
CA ALA A 51 13.46 6.23 -2.60
C ALA A 51 14.33 5.17 -3.30
N LYS A 52 14.45 5.24 -4.63
CA LYS A 52 15.26 4.32 -5.42
C LYS A 52 16.74 4.35 -5.01
N ALA A 53 17.29 5.54 -4.78
CA ALA A 53 18.68 5.69 -4.32
C ALA A 53 18.91 5.03 -2.94
N ALA A 54 17.86 4.93 -2.11
CA ALA A 54 17.92 4.27 -0.82
C ALA A 54 17.53 2.76 -0.88
N GLY A 55 17.35 2.20 -2.08
CA GLY A 55 16.93 0.80 -2.25
C GLY A 55 15.44 0.56 -1.99
N LEU A 56 14.63 1.62 -1.96
CA LEU A 56 13.20 1.57 -1.68
C LEU A 56 12.39 1.91 -2.93
N ALA A 57 11.13 1.50 -2.93
CA ALA A 57 10.12 1.94 -3.89
C ALA A 57 8.87 2.38 -3.12
N LEU A 58 7.96 3.02 -3.83
CA LEU A 58 6.64 3.37 -3.29
C LEU A 58 5.66 2.27 -3.65
N LEU A 59 4.88 1.83 -2.69
CA LEU A 59 3.74 0.95 -2.91
C LEU A 59 2.49 1.80 -2.74
N SER A 60 1.67 1.89 -3.78
CA SER A 60 0.55 2.84 -3.82
C SER A 60 -0.77 2.22 -4.25
N ARG A 61 -1.84 2.82 -3.78
CA ARG A 61 -3.22 2.62 -4.25
C ARG A 61 -3.92 3.97 -4.32
N VAL A 62 -4.83 4.09 -5.27
CA VAL A 62 -5.67 5.28 -5.40
C VAL A 62 -6.96 5.06 -4.63
N ALA A 63 -7.22 5.93 -3.67
CA ALA A 63 -8.48 5.96 -2.92
C ALA A 63 -9.38 7.09 -3.46
N VAL A 64 -10.65 6.79 -3.64
CA VAL A 64 -11.66 7.73 -4.11
C VAL A 64 -12.70 7.91 -3.01
N VAL A 65 -12.80 9.11 -2.47
CA VAL A 65 -13.71 9.43 -1.36
C VAL A 65 -15.13 9.71 -1.85
N CYS A 66 -15.26 10.61 -2.81
CA CYS A 66 -16.56 11.07 -3.33
C CYS A 66 -16.67 10.85 -4.83
N CYS A 67 -15.68 11.33 -5.58
CA CYS A 67 -15.63 11.23 -7.02
C CYS A 67 -14.16 11.23 -7.48
N LEU A 68 -13.93 10.95 -8.75
CA LEU A 68 -12.56 10.88 -9.29
C LEU A 68 -11.76 12.19 -9.10
N ALA A 69 -12.44 13.33 -8.95
CA ALA A 69 -11.77 14.59 -8.66
C ALA A 69 -11.11 14.61 -7.28
N ASP A 70 -11.58 13.81 -6.35
CA ASP A 70 -11.05 13.69 -4.99
C ASP A 70 -10.14 12.46 -4.82
N ALA A 71 -9.66 11.90 -5.92
CA ALA A 71 -8.79 10.73 -5.88
C ALA A 71 -7.43 11.09 -5.26
N VAL A 72 -7.01 10.28 -4.29
CA VAL A 72 -5.73 10.42 -3.58
C VAL A 72 -4.93 9.15 -3.74
N SER A 73 -3.68 9.28 -4.17
CA SER A 73 -2.74 8.16 -4.14
C SER A 73 -2.17 8.03 -2.74
N CYS A 74 -2.54 6.96 -2.05
CA CYS A 74 -1.99 6.59 -0.75
C CYS A 74 -0.78 5.69 -0.95
N CYS A 75 0.35 5.99 -0.31
CA CYS A 75 1.55 5.19 -0.48
C CYS A 75 2.37 4.99 0.80
N PHE A 76 3.14 3.92 0.77
CA PHE A 76 4.21 3.62 1.72
C PHE A 76 5.51 3.37 1.00
N LEU A 77 6.61 3.76 1.62
CA LEU A 77 7.93 3.26 1.24
C LEU A 77 8.03 1.77 1.61
N ALA A 78 8.62 0.98 0.73
CA ALA A 78 8.79 -0.46 0.92
C ALA A 78 10.11 -0.94 0.30
N ASP A 79 10.65 -2.03 0.85
CA ASP A 79 11.90 -2.65 0.39
C ASP A 79 11.70 -3.38 -0.95
N LEU A 80 11.36 -2.63 -1.99
CA LEU A 80 11.01 -3.13 -3.32
C LEU A 80 11.88 -2.47 -4.41
N GLY A 81 13.12 -2.10 -4.09
CA GLY A 81 13.97 -1.26 -4.93
C GLY A 81 14.20 -1.75 -6.36
N GLN A 82 14.07 -3.06 -6.62
CA GLN A 82 14.26 -3.66 -7.94
C GLN A 82 12.93 -3.94 -8.67
N ALA A 83 11.80 -3.71 -8.02
CA ALA A 83 10.51 -3.94 -8.65
C ALA A 83 10.26 -2.91 -9.77
N PRO A 84 9.76 -3.34 -10.94
CA PRO A 84 9.52 -2.42 -12.04
C PRO A 84 8.35 -1.47 -11.77
N GLU A 85 8.44 -0.26 -12.32
CA GLU A 85 7.37 0.73 -12.29
C GLU A 85 6.07 0.16 -12.83
N GLY A 86 4.99 0.38 -12.09
CA GLY A 86 3.65 -0.01 -12.51
C GLY A 86 3.28 -1.45 -12.19
N GLN A 87 4.19 -2.27 -11.67
CA GLN A 87 3.89 -3.64 -11.30
C GLN A 87 2.92 -3.69 -10.12
N TRP A 88 1.91 -4.55 -10.20
CA TRP A 88 1.03 -4.86 -9.09
C TRP A 88 1.62 -5.99 -8.26
N LEU A 89 1.66 -5.77 -6.95
CA LEU A 89 2.23 -6.71 -5.98
C LEU A 89 1.27 -6.94 -4.82
N GLU A 90 1.23 -8.18 -4.40
CA GLU A 90 0.73 -8.58 -3.09
C GLU A 90 1.93 -8.62 -2.14
N VAL A 91 1.94 -7.71 -1.16
CA VAL A 91 3.09 -7.50 -0.27
C VAL A 91 2.76 -7.95 1.14
N TYR A 92 3.58 -8.86 1.65
CA TYR A 92 3.54 -9.39 3.00
C TYR A 92 4.62 -8.72 3.82
N GLY A 93 4.27 -8.12 4.95
CA GLY A 93 5.28 -7.42 5.72
C GLY A 93 4.78 -6.89 7.06
N ARG A 94 5.57 -6.00 7.60
CA ARG A 94 5.34 -5.30 8.85
C ARG A 94 5.82 -3.86 8.74
N LEU A 95 5.36 -2.99 9.63
CA LEU A 95 5.83 -1.61 9.68
C LEU A 95 7.07 -1.48 10.57
N GLU A 96 7.99 -0.64 10.13
CA GLU A 96 9.07 -0.09 10.95
C GLU A 96 9.10 1.43 10.84
N PRO A 97 9.57 2.14 11.88
CA PRO A 97 9.76 3.58 11.82
C PRO A 97 10.67 3.97 10.66
N LEU A 98 10.29 5.01 9.95
CA LEU A 98 11.07 5.59 8.87
C LEU A 98 12.13 6.52 9.46
N THR A 99 13.41 6.26 9.19
CA THR A 99 14.52 7.04 9.75
C THR A 99 14.74 8.37 9.03
N ASP A 100 14.37 8.45 7.74
CA ASP A 100 14.47 9.68 6.95
C ASP A 100 13.13 10.01 6.27
N PRO A 101 12.33 10.90 6.89
CA PRO A 101 11.04 11.30 6.33
C PRO A 101 11.12 11.95 4.95
N LYS A 102 12.30 12.48 4.56
CA LYS A 102 12.49 13.12 3.25
C LYS A 102 12.33 12.15 2.10
N LEU A 103 12.53 10.85 2.34
CA LEU A 103 12.34 9.80 1.34
C LEU A 103 10.88 9.66 0.92
N ALA A 104 9.95 10.01 1.81
CA ALA A 104 8.52 9.94 1.57
C ALA A 104 7.93 11.24 0.99
N LYS A 105 8.72 12.32 0.89
CA LYS A 105 8.22 13.60 0.43
C LYS A 105 8.05 13.64 -1.07
N SER A 106 6.93 14.24 -1.47
CA SER A 106 6.62 14.58 -2.86
C SER A 106 6.75 13.42 -3.84
N PRO A 107 6.12 12.28 -3.56
CA PRO A 107 6.02 11.25 -4.57
C PRO A 107 5.25 11.82 -5.76
N PRO A 108 5.60 11.46 -6.99
CA PRO A 108 4.84 11.90 -8.14
C PRO A 108 3.40 11.38 -8.03
N PRO A 109 2.39 12.21 -8.28
CA PRO A 109 1.02 11.72 -8.32
C PRO A 109 0.89 10.65 -9.39
N GLY A 110 0.08 9.64 -9.12
CA GLY A 110 -0.28 8.66 -10.13
C GLY A 110 -1.06 9.32 -11.27
N PRO A 111 -1.11 8.71 -12.45
CA PRO A 111 -1.80 9.30 -13.61
C PRO A 111 -3.28 9.60 -13.36
N GLU A 112 -3.85 9.01 -12.32
CA GLU A 112 -5.28 9.05 -12.03
C GLU A 112 -5.59 9.75 -10.69
N ALA A 113 -4.59 10.36 -10.06
CA ALA A 113 -4.77 11.09 -8.81
C ALA A 113 -4.07 12.45 -8.91
N SER A 114 -4.75 13.50 -8.50
CA SER A 114 -4.19 14.84 -8.45
C SER A 114 -3.31 15.08 -7.23
N VAL A 115 -3.47 14.27 -6.20
CA VAL A 115 -2.75 14.38 -4.92
C VAL A 115 -2.15 13.02 -4.58
N SER A 116 -0.94 13.05 -4.06
CA SER A 116 -0.28 11.88 -3.53
C SER A 116 0.13 12.13 -2.08
N ALA A 117 -0.18 11.19 -1.21
CA ALA A 117 0.18 11.22 0.20
C ALA A 117 0.94 9.95 0.55
N CYS A 118 2.20 10.10 0.93
CA CYS A 118 3.02 8.99 1.40
C CYS A 118 3.19 9.05 2.91
N ASN A 119 3.14 7.89 3.58
CA ASN A 119 3.36 7.84 5.01
C ASN A 119 4.80 8.27 5.33
N GLU A 120 4.94 9.29 6.20
CA GLU A 120 6.23 9.86 6.59
C GLU A 120 6.78 9.25 7.87
N ARG A 121 6.00 8.42 8.55
CA ARG A 121 6.36 7.83 9.85
C ARG A 121 6.90 6.42 9.77
N TYR A 122 6.34 5.64 8.85
CA TYR A 122 6.62 4.20 8.75
C TYR A 122 6.94 3.79 7.33
N ARG A 123 7.74 2.74 7.23
CA ARG A 123 7.96 2.02 5.98
C ARG A 123 7.51 0.58 6.13
N ILE A 124 7.21 -0.08 5.03
CA ILE A 124 6.93 -1.51 5.01
C ILE A 124 8.26 -2.26 4.88
N VAL A 125 8.55 -3.11 5.86
CA VAL A 125 9.60 -4.12 5.73
C VAL A 125 8.97 -5.31 5.04
N VAL A 126 9.43 -5.60 3.83
CA VAL A 126 8.87 -6.64 2.97
C VAL A 126 9.43 -7.98 3.38
N GLU A 127 8.57 -8.89 3.82
CA GLU A 127 8.93 -10.27 4.12
C GLU A 127 8.72 -11.18 2.91
N ALA A 128 7.74 -10.87 2.08
CA ALA A 128 7.50 -11.51 0.79
C ALA A 128 6.71 -10.58 -0.13
N ALA A 129 6.89 -10.72 -1.42
CA ALA A 129 6.13 -9.99 -2.43
C ALA A 129 5.86 -10.89 -3.63
N GLU A 130 4.62 -10.86 -4.12
CA GLU A 130 4.22 -11.65 -5.28
C GLU A 130 3.63 -10.75 -6.36
N PRO A 131 4.14 -10.83 -7.59
CA PRO A 131 3.51 -10.18 -8.73
C PRO A 131 2.11 -10.73 -8.95
N VAL A 132 1.15 -9.85 -9.16
CA VAL A 132 -0.24 -10.21 -9.46
C VAL A 132 -0.73 -9.42 -10.66
N ALA A 133 -1.77 -9.92 -11.31
CA ALA A 133 -2.44 -9.16 -12.36
C ALA A 133 -3.08 -7.89 -11.78
N PRO A 134 -3.18 -6.81 -12.56
CA PRO A 134 -3.93 -5.63 -12.14
C PRO A 134 -5.35 -6.03 -11.71
N PRO A 135 -5.85 -5.51 -10.59
CA PRO A 135 -7.21 -5.79 -10.14
C PRO A 135 -8.22 -5.20 -11.13
N GLU A 136 -9.38 -5.85 -11.27
CA GLU A 136 -10.48 -5.33 -12.10
C GLU A 136 -10.91 -3.93 -11.66
N MET A 137 -10.88 -3.69 -10.35
CA MET A 137 -11.15 -2.38 -9.75
C MET A 137 -9.86 -1.86 -9.10
N PRO A 138 -9.10 -0.99 -9.80
CA PRO A 138 -7.83 -0.48 -9.28
C PRO A 138 -8.00 0.55 -8.17
N TYR A 139 -9.20 1.12 -8.00
CA TYR A 139 -9.48 2.14 -7.00
C TYR A 139 -10.06 1.54 -5.73
N ILE A 140 -9.74 2.17 -4.59
CA ILE A 140 -10.34 1.89 -3.30
C ILE A 140 -11.40 2.96 -3.01
N PHE A 141 -12.62 2.53 -2.69
CA PHE A 141 -13.71 3.41 -2.28
C PHE A 141 -13.89 3.28 -0.76
N GLU A 142 -13.48 4.30 0.00
CA GLU A 142 -13.40 4.27 1.47
C GLU A 142 -14.71 3.93 2.20
N PHE A 143 -15.85 4.25 1.60
CA PHE A 143 -17.15 4.13 2.27
C PHE A 143 -17.87 2.81 2.01
N ARG A 144 -17.19 1.82 1.52
CA ARG A 144 -17.82 0.50 1.36
C ARG A 144 -17.61 -0.34 2.62
N ASP A 145 -18.62 -0.35 3.49
CA ASP A 145 -18.68 -1.23 4.64
C ASP A 145 -18.92 -2.70 4.27
N ARG A 146 -19.18 -2.96 3.00
CA ARG A 146 -19.56 -4.29 2.50
C ARG A 146 -18.79 -4.65 1.25
N GLU A 147 -18.52 -5.91 1.14
CA GLU A 147 -17.92 -6.56 -0.01
C GLU A 147 -18.63 -6.23 -1.35
N PRO A 148 -17.92 -6.23 -2.47
CA PRO A 148 -16.49 -6.56 -2.54
C PRO A 148 -15.61 -5.40 -2.11
N PHE A 149 -14.73 -5.66 -1.13
CA PHE A 149 -13.69 -4.70 -0.82
C PHE A 149 -12.73 -4.59 -2.00
N ALA A 150 -12.35 -3.40 -2.35
CA ALA A 150 -11.16 -3.21 -3.15
C ALA A 150 -9.97 -3.54 -2.22
N TRP A 151 -9.53 -4.73 -2.34
CA TRP A 151 -8.36 -5.17 -1.61
C TRP A 151 -7.11 -5.04 -2.43
#